data_98842aa0f34b4cabbb1a7629df6d316e
#
_entry.id   98842aa0f34b4cabbb1a7629df6d316e
#
_cell.length_a   1.000
_cell.length_b   1.000
_cell.length_c   1.000
_cell.angle_alpha   90.00
_cell.angle_beta   90.00
_cell.angle_gamma   90.00
#
_symmetry.space_group_name_H-M   'P 1'
#
loop_
_entity.id
_entity.type
_entity.pdbx_description
1 polymer ?
#
loop_
_entity_poly.entity_id
_entity_poly.type
_entity_poly.pdbx_seq_one_letter_code
_entity_poly.pdbx_strand_id
1 'polypeptide(L)'
;MTNLRQPRVLLLSQRNIAKDAAAALRQSILFRCPHYEFEDIICQSDSVDVIAPAAGSWFGGRYEAAKRVAFYSPFILNPGVAKLKVSRTYDLFFAIFGSPVDVLLLKALGDWHKVARRSICLIDEIWVRELTAYRFFLNTLAKFDCVMLYYSQSVDALNDAIGDRCQFLAPGVDALLFRPYPANLKRVVDIYSIGRRSDATHQALLKLAKEKGFFYLHDSVVGNHAFNATEHRLLFANIAKRSRYFIVNPALIDQQKIRGNQSEMGNRYFEGAAAGAIMIGERPTNKEFEKMFDWPDAVLNLPYGSVEIRKIIDEVQSNPRWEATMRRNNVVQSLLRHDWAYRWEAVLRAAELNPLQGLVDRKSRLECLAKEISVSEHCPVVGDSRARPRNSVIAEIGIRKS
;
A
#
# COMPACT_ATOMS: atom_id res chain seq x y z
N MET A 1 33.37 -5.71 19.49
CA MET A 1 32.11 -6.13 20.12
C MET A 1 31.11 -5.02 19.87
N THR A 2 30.25 -5.17 18.91
CA THR A 2 29.16 -4.24 18.62
C THR A 2 28.21 -4.25 19.82
N ASN A 3 28.12 -3.13 20.51
CA ASN A 3 27.13 -2.90 21.55
C ASN A 3 25.75 -3.05 20.87
N LEU A 4 25.17 -4.24 20.94
CA LEU A 4 23.80 -4.48 20.49
C LEU A 4 22.90 -3.61 21.36
N ARG A 5 22.53 -2.42 20.86
CA ARG A 5 21.53 -1.57 21.52
C ARG A 5 20.27 -2.41 21.70
N GLN A 6 19.75 -2.45 22.92
CA GLN A 6 18.50 -3.15 23.19
C GLN A 6 17.39 -2.56 22.29
N PRO A 7 16.51 -3.39 21.71
CA PRO A 7 15.38 -2.92 20.94
C PRO A 7 14.54 -1.92 21.72
N ARG A 8 14.24 -0.78 21.07
CA ARG A 8 13.45 0.30 21.70
C ARG A 8 11.99 0.30 21.24
N VAL A 9 11.68 -0.43 20.16
CA VAL A 9 10.34 -0.53 19.59
C VAL A 9 9.83 -1.94 19.74
N LEU A 10 8.58 -2.07 20.21
CA LEU A 10 7.81 -3.30 20.15
C LEU A 10 6.78 -3.17 19.02
N LEU A 11 6.92 -3.96 17.97
CA LEU A 11 6.03 -3.96 16.82
C LEU A 11 5.07 -5.15 16.88
N LEU A 12 3.76 -4.88 16.91
CA LEU A 12 2.74 -5.92 16.79
C LEU A 12 2.44 -6.19 15.32
N SER A 13 2.86 -7.35 14.84
CA SER A 13 2.62 -7.83 13.47
C SER A 13 1.48 -8.83 13.42
N GLN A 14 0.76 -8.85 12.31
CA GLN A 14 -0.31 -9.81 12.05
C GLN A 14 0.11 -10.98 11.14
N ARG A 15 1.42 -11.11 10.82
CA ARG A 15 1.93 -12.08 9.82
C ARG A 15 1.57 -13.53 10.11
N ASN A 16 1.63 -13.97 11.37
CA ASN A 16 1.32 -15.36 11.74
C ASN A 16 -0.19 -15.64 11.64
N ILE A 17 -1.01 -14.67 12.03
CA ILE A 17 -2.48 -14.82 11.96
C ILE A 17 -2.93 -14.88 10.50
N ALA A 18 -2.33 -14.09 9.62
CA ALA A 18 -2.72 -14.05 8.22
C ALA A 18 -2.54 -15.40 7.51
N LYS A 19 -1.52 -16.20 7.87
CA LYS A 19 -1.32 -17.55 7.32
C LYS A 19 -2.44 -18.51 7.72
N ASP A 20 -2.81 -18.49 9.00
CA ASP A 20 -3.80 -19.41 9.57
C ASP A 20 -5.24 -18.94 9.30
N ALA A 21 -5.46 -17.60 9.35
CA ALA A 21 -6.75 -17.01 9.09
C ALA A 21 -7.15 -17.02 7.61
N ALA A 22 -6.21 -16.95 6.67
CA ALA A 22 -6.51 -17.08 5.24
C ALA A 22 -7.16 -18.43 4.92
N ALA A 23 -6.71 -19.49 5.57
CA ALA A 23 -7.31 -20.82 5.45
C ALA A 23 -8.66 -20.92 6.18
N ALA A 24 -8.79 -20.30 7.37
CA ALA A 24 -9.98 -20.41 8.22
C ALA A 24 -11.10 -19.42 7.86
N LEU A 25 -10.74 -18.20 7.43
CA LEU A 25 -11.70 -17.11 7.19
C LEU A 25 -11.92 -16.83 5.70
N ARG A 26 -11.24 -17.53 4.80
CA ARG A 26 -11.24 -17.27 3.35
C ARG A 26 -10.99 -15.79 3.01
N GLN A 27 -10.25 -15.07 3.84
CA GLN A 27 -9.91 -13.67 3.62
C GLN A 27 -8.61 -13.55 2.83
N SER A 28 -8.60 -12.67 1.84
CA SER A 28 -7.39 -12.31 1.12
C SER A 28 -6.43 -11.55 2.04
N ILE A 29 -5.16 -11.93 2.07
CA ILE A 29 -4.12 -11.17 2.77
C ILE A 29 -3.47 -10.12 1.88
N LEU A 30 -3.91 -9.98 0.63
CA LEU A 30 -3.33 -9.06 -0.35
C LEU A 30 -3.35 -7.60 0.13
N PHE A 31 -4.43 -7.18 0.76
CA PHE A 31 -4.55 -5.82 1.28
C PHE A 31 -3.57 -5.52 2.42
N ARG A 32 -3.06 -6.55 3.12
CA ARG A 32 -2.06 -6.41 4.19
C ARG A 32 -0.62 -6.41 3.69
N CYS A 33 -0.38 -6.73 2.42
CA CYS A 33 0.98 -6.76 1.88
C CYS A 33 1.73 -5.42 1.99
N PRO A 34 1.09 -4.25 1.79
CA PRO A 34 1.73 -2.96 2.06
C PRO A 34 2.08 -2.75 3.54
N HIS A 35 1.27 -3.27 4.48
CA HIS A 35 1.57 -3.19 5.92
C HIS A 35 2.84 -3.98 6.25
N TYR A 36 2.97 -5.20 5.71
CA TYR A 36 4.16 -6.03 5.93
C TYR A 36 5.41 -5.42 5.28
N GLU A 37 5.26 -4.75 4.12
CA GLU A 37 6.33 -3.98 3.52
C GLU A 37 6.77 -2.83 4.45
N PHE A 38 5.83 -2.12 5.07
CA PHE A 38 6.13 -1.08 6.04
C PHE A 38 6.82 -1.66 7.29
N GLU A 39 6.33 -2.77 7.85
CA GLU A 39 6.97 -3.47 8.97
C GLU A 39 8.43 -3.84 8.65
N ASP A 40 8.70 -4.34 7.43
CA ASP A 40 10.05 -4.69 6.99
C ASP A 40 10.98 -3.47 6.93
N ILE A 41 10.47 -2.32 6.46
CA ILE A 41 11.24 -1.07 6.45
C ILE A 41 11.50 -0.56 7.86
N ILE A 42 10.54 -0.68 8.77
CA ILE A 42 10.72 -0.35 10.20
C ILE A 42 11.85 -1.20 10.78
N CYS A 43 11.81 -2.53 10.57
CA CYS A 43 12.84 -3.45 11.07
C CYS A 43 14.24 -3.19 10.47
N GLN A 44 14.32 -2.71 9.22
CA GLN A 44 15.58 -2.32 8.57
C GLN A 44 16.11 -0.99 9.09
N SER A 45 15.24 -0.13 9.56
CA SER A 45 15.54 1.28 9.89
C SER A 45 15.70 1.54 11.38
N ASP A 46 15.22 0.62 12.23
CA ASP A 46 15.17 0.82 13.69
C ASP A 46 15.53 -0.45 14.46
N SER A 47 15.68 -0.33 15.77
CA SER A 47 15.93 -1.44 16.70
C SER A 47 14.60 -1.95 17.25
N VAL A 48 14.12 -3.07 16.71
CA VAL A 48 12.73 -3.53 16.84
C VAL A 48 12.67 -4.97 17.31
N ASP A 49 11.81 -5.23 18.30
CA ASP A 49 11.30 -6.58 18.57
C ASP A 49 9.94 -6.72 17.89
N VAL A 50 9.80 -7.70 17.03
CA VAL A 50 8.55 -8.02 16.36
C VAL A 50 7.83 -9.13 17.10
N ILE A 51 6.58 -8.88 17.48
CA ILE A 51 5.71 -9.89 18.04
C ILE A 51 4.56 -10.16 17.07
N ALA A 52 4.37 -11.43 16.75
CA ALA A 52 3.30 -11.89 15.87
C ALA A 52 2.53 -13.02 16.55
N PRO A 53 1.34 -12.70 17.14
CA PRO A 53 0.53 -13.72 17.81
C PRO A 53 0.20 -14.86 16.84
N ALA A 54 0.31 -16.11 17.32
CA ALA A 54 -0.15 -17.26 16.56
C ALA A 54 -1.65 -17.48 16.78
N ALA A 55 -2.34 -17.90 15.73
CA ALA A 55 -3.71 -18.38 15.83
C ALA A 55 -3.72 -19.73 16.57
N GLY A 56 -4.54 -19.82 17.62
CA GLY A 56 -4.78 -21.09 18.31
C GLY A 56 -5.77 -21.98 17.55
N SER A 57 -5.89 -23.24 17.99
CA SER A 57 -6.97 -24.11 17.53
C SER A 57 -8.33 -23.43 17.71
N TRP A 58 -9.23 -23.51 16.74
CA TRP A 58 -10.54 -22.82 16.74
C TRP A 58 -10.50 -21.29 16.54
N PHE A 59 -9.38 -20.72 16.07
CA PHE A 59 -9.24 -19.28 15.85
C PHE A 59 -10.42 -18.69 15.06
N GLY A 60 -10.81 -19.27 13.93
CA GLY A 60 -11.89 -18.73 13.09
C GLY A 60 -13.22 -18.55 13.84
N GLY A 61 -13.68 -19.58 14.56
CA GLY A 61 -14.92 -19.51 15.35
C GLY A 61 -14.82 -18.55 16.53
N ARG A 62 -13.68 -18.53 17.23
CA ARG A 62 -13.45 -17.59 18.35
C ARG A 62 -13.33 -16.16 17.87
N TYR A 63 -12.68 -15.92 16.73
CA TYR A 63 -12.56 -14.59 16.15
C TYR A 63 -13.93 -14.02 15.80
N GLU A 64 -14.78 -14.78 15.11
CA GLU A 64 -16.13 -14.33 14.76
C GLU A 64 -17.00 -14.11 16.00
N ALA A 65 -16.89 -14.97 17.03
CA ALA A 65 -17.59 -14.76 18.29
C ALA A 65 -17.11 -13.50 19.02
N ALA A 66 -15.78 -13.31 19.15
CA ALA A 66 -15.20 -12.12 19.80
C ALA A 66 -15.56 -10.83 19.06
N LYS A 67 -15.51 -10.86 17.72
CA LYS A 67 -15.92 -9.76 16.84
C LYS A 67 -17.40 -9.42 17.06
N ARG A 68 -18.30 -10.42 17.05
CA ARG A 68 -19.74 -10.20 17.29
C ARG A 68 -19.98 -9.60 18.67
N VAL A 69 -19.36 -10.12 19.73
CA VAL A 69 -19.47 -9.56 21.07
C VAL A 69 -19.01 -8.11 21.09
N ALA A 70 -17.88 -7.79 20.48
CA ALA A 70 -17.31 -6.44 20.46
C ALA A 70 -18.12 -5.43 19.62
N PHE A 71 -18.92 -5.88 18.66
CA PHE A 71 -19.85 -5.00 17.94
C PHE A 71 -21.06 -4.58 18.77
N TYR A 72 -21.48 -5.42 19.71
CA TYR A 72 -22.71 -5.20 20.48
C TYR A 72 -22.50 -4.91 21.96
N SER A 73 -21.26 -5.02 22.44
CA SER A 73 -20.94 -4.81 23.86
C SER A 73 -19.50 -4.26 24.05
N PRO A 74 -19.23 -3.60 25.19
CA PRO A 74 -17.88 -3.07 25.48
C PRO A 74 -16.85 -4.15 25.80
N PHE A 75 -17.23 -5.42 25.82
CA PHE A 75 -16.34 -6.51 26.16
C PHE A 75 -15.48 -6.93 24.97
N ILE A 76 -14.17 -6.79 25.12
CA ILE A 76 -13.17 -7.25 24.15
C ILE A 76 -12.68 -8.64 24.58
N LEU A 77 -13.15 -9.68 23.90
CA LEU A 77 -12.74 -11.06 24.17
C LEU A 77 -11.47 -11.41 23.39
N ASN A 78 -10.72 -12.42 23.87
CA ASN A 78 -9.59 -12.97 23.12
C ASN A 78 -10.12 -13.70 21.87
N PRO A 79 -9.72 -13.29 20.65
CA PRO A 79 -10.19 -13.87 19.41
C PRO A 79 -9.59 -15.26 19.11
N GLY A 80 -8.97 -15.90 20.09
CA GLY A 80 -8.32 -17.20 19.90
C GLY A 80 -6.82 -17.09 19.58
N VAL A 81 -6.19 -15.98 19.91
CA VAL A 81 -4.73 -15.82 19.79
C VAL A 81 -4.01 -16.26 21.03
N ALA A 82 -2.80 -16.81 20.85
CA ALA A 82 -1.93 -17.19 21.96
C ALA A 82 -1.50 -15.95 22.75
N LYS A 83 -1.44 -16.10 24.10
CA LYS A 83 -0.91 -15.04 24.95
C LYS A 83 0.60 -14.94 24.78
N LEU A 84 1.09 -13.73 24.68
CA LEU A 84 2.51 -13.39 24.57
C LEU A 84 2.97 -12.74 25.86
N LYS A 85 4.15 -13.11 26.31
CA LYS A 85 4.77 -12.51 27.50
C LYS A 85 5.80 -11.48 27.04
N VAL A 86 5.61 -10.24 27.45
CA VAL A 86 6.57 -9.14 27.25
C VAL A 86 7.32 -8.95 28.56
N SER A 87 8.64 -9.15 28.56
CA SER A 87 9.46 -9.19 29.77
C SER A 87 10.17 -7.87 30.09
N ARG A 88 10.01 -6.86 29.23
CA ARG A 88 10.65 -5.53 29.41
C ARG A 88 9.74 -4.41 28.91
N THR A 89 10.10 -3.17 29.24
CA THR A 89 9.44 -1.96 28.73
C THR A 89 10.20 -1.41 27.53
N TYR A 90 9.46 -0.97 26.51
CA TYR A 90 9.99 -0.33 25.30
C TYR A 90 9.77 1.19 25.35
N ASP A 91 10.42 1.92 24.45
CA ASP A 91 10.14 3.35 24.28
C ASP A 91 8.84 3.53 23.49
N LEU A 92 8.60 2.68 22.46
CA LEU A 92 7.42 2.72 21.61
C LEU A 92 6.80 1.33 21.44
N PHE A 93 5.49 1.24 21.65
CA PHE A 93 4.64 0.17 21.13
C PHE A 93 3.96 0.65 19.86
N PHE A 94 4.18 -0.05 18.75
CA PHE A 94 3.57 0.29 17.46
C PHE A 94 2.78 -0.89 16.91
N ALA A 95 1.57 -0.62 16.40
CA ALA A 95 0.70 -1.62 15.80
C ALA A 95 0.09 -1.11 14.50
N ILE A 96 0.00 -1.97 13.48
CA ILE A 96 -0.68 -1.65 12.22
C ILE A 96 -1.95 -2.49 12.13
N PHE A 97 -3.09 -1.81 12.06
CA PHE A 97 -4.43 -2.41 11.98
C PHE A 97 -5.04 -2.16 10.60
N GLY A 98 -5.59 -3.19 9.97
CA GLY A 98 -6.35 -3.04 8.73
C GLY A 98 -7.69 -2.34 8.96
N SER A 99 -8.27 -2.53 10.14
CA SER A 99 -9.51 -1.88 10.57
C SER A 99 -9.59 -1.84 12.11
N PRO A 100 -10.54 -1.11 12.72
CA PRO A 100 -10.71 -1.08 14.18
C PRO A 100 -10.92 -2.46 14.83
N VAL A 101 -11.41 -3.44 14.10
CA VAL A 101 -11.62 -4.80 14.61
C VAL A 101 -10.31 -5.47 15.01
N ASP A 102 -9.20 -5.09 14.41
CA ASP A 102 -7.89 -5.71 14.69
C ASP A 102 -7.37 -5.42 16.11
N VAL A 103 -7.95 -4.45 16.85
CA VAL A 103 -7.65 -4.24 18.27
C VAL A 103 -7.93 -5.48 19.14
N LEU A 104 -8.75 -6.44 18.66
CA LEU A 104 -8.95 -7.72 19.33
C LEU A 104 -7.64 -8.47 19.55
N LEU A 105 -6.66 -8.28 18.66
CA LEU A 105 -5.34 -8.92 18.73
C LEU A 105 -4.49 -8.44 19.90
N LEU A 106 -4.78 -7.25 20.45
CA LEU A 106 -4.14 -6.74 21.67
C LEU A 106 -4.35 -7.65 22.87
N LYS A 107 -5.37 -8.52 22.84
CA LYS A 107 -5.59 -9.54 23.87
C LYS A 107 -4.46 -10.57 23.99
N ALA A 108 -3.61 -10.69 22.97
CA ALA A 108 -2.39 -11.48 23.06
C ALA A 108 -1.40 -10.92 24.09
N LEU A 109 -1.39 -9.59 24.30
CA LEU A 109 -0.43 -8.90 25.17
C LEU A 109 -0.94 -8.62 26.59
N GLY A 110 -2.23 -8.84 26.86
CA GLY A 110 -2.83 -8.50 28.16
C GLY A 110 -2.82 -6.98 28.40
N ASP A 111 -2.00 -6.53 29.35
CA ASP A 111 -1.84 -5.09 29.69
C ASP A 111 -0.94 -4.36 28.67
N TRP A 112 -1.28 -4.43 27.41
CA TRP A 112 -0.49 -3.89 26.29
C TRP A 112 -0.10 -2.40 26.46
N HIS A 113 -0.92 -1.60 27.16
CA HIS A 113 -0.64 -0.18 27.40
C HIS A 113 0.50 0.06 28.41
N LYS A 114 0.98 -1.00 29.08
CA LYS A 114 2.12 -0.93 30.03
C LYS A 114 3.43 -1.42 29.42
N VAL A 115 3.43 -1.94 28.18
CA VAL A 115 4.62 -2.53 27.56
C VAL A 115 5.59 -1.48 27.02
N ALA A 116 5.16 -0.24 26.86
CA ALA A 116 5.99 0.85 26.35
C ALA A 116 5.63 2.19 26.98
N ARG A 117 6.55 3.17 26.83
CA ARG A 117 6.34 4.56 27.30
C ARG A 117 5.32 5.30 26.45
N ARG A 118 5.32 5.02 25.14
CA ARG A 118 4.39 5.56 24.16
C ARG A 118 3.76 4.41 23.38
N SER A 119 2.50 4.58 23.02
CA SER A 119 1.73 3.62 22.23
C SER A 119 1.09 4.31 21.05
N ILE A 120 1.42 3.87 19.85
CA ILE A 120 0.87 4.41 18.60
C ILE A 120 0.30 3.27 17.79
N CYS A 121 -0.87 3.47 17.19
CA CYS A 121 -1.37 2.56 16.17
C CYS A 121 -1.66 3.29 14.87
N LEU A 122 -1.56 2.55 13.77
CA LEU A 122 -1.98 2.97 12.45
C LEU A 122 -3.20 2.16 12.05
N ILE A 123 -4.24 2.81 11.55
CA ILE A 123 -5.43 2.17 10.99
C ILE A 123 -5.46 2.46 9.49
N ASP A 124 -5.50 1.40 8.69
CA ASP A 124 -5.56 1.49 7.24
C ASP A 124 -6.95 1.99 6.79
N GLU A 125 -8.00 1.29 7.20
CA GLU A 125 -9.35 1.56 6.71
C GLU A 125 -10.33 1.84 7.84
N ILE A 126 -10.86 3.06 7.87
CA ILE A 126 -11.97 3.47 8.74
C ILE A 126 -12.77 4.59 8.06
N TRP A 127 -14.06 4.37 7.87
CA TRP A 127 -14.96 5.30 7.22
C TRP A 127 -15.85 6.01 8.26
N VAL A 128 -16.12 7.29 8.07
CA VAL A 128 -16.96 8.07 9.00
C VAL A 128 -18.32 7.42 9.22
N ARG A 129 -18.92 6.88 8.15
CA ARG A 129 -20.22 6.18 8.24
C ARG A 129 -20.22 4.94 9.11
N GLU A 130 -19.05 4.32 9.34
CA GLU A 130 -18.92 3.11 10.12
C GLU A 130 -18.57 3.36 11.60
N LEU A 131 -18.22 4.59 11.99
CA LEU A 131 -17.78 4.91 13.36
C LEU A 131 -18.77 4.47 14.43
N THR A 132 -20.08 4.67 14.19
CA THR A 132 -21.12 4.23 15.13
C THR A 132 -21.11 2.71 15.32
N ALA A 133 -20.87 1.94 14.27
CA ALA A 133 -20.75 0.48 14.37
C ALA A 133 -19.52 0.07 15.16
N TYR A 134 -18.41 0.81 15.04
CA TYR A 134 -17.17 0.54 15.75
C TYR A 134 -17.08 1.12 17.16
N ARG A 135 -18.14 1.75 17.70
CA ARG A 135 -18.13 2.50 18.96
C ARG A 135 -17.41 1.82 20.13
N PHE A 136 -17.52 0.50 20.29
CA PHE A 136 -16.84 -0.22 21.37
C PHE A 136 -15.37 -0.51 21.09
N PHE A 137 -15.00 -0.67 19.82
CA PHE A 137 -13.59 -0.75 19.41
C PHE A 137 -12.87 0.59 19.63
N LEU A 138 -13.58 1.72 19.43
CA LEU A 138 -13.07 3.06 19.65
C LEU A 138 -12.64 3.27 21.11
N ASN A 139 -13.30 2.65 22.09
CA ASN A 139 -12.87 2.66 23.50
C ASN A 139 -11.47 2.06 23.71
N THR A 140 -11.07 1.14 22.86
CA THR A 140 -9.71 0.57 22.93
C THR A 140 -8.71 1.48 22.21
N LEU A 141 -9.09 2.06 21.09
CA LEU A 141 -8.27 3.04 20.36
C LEU A 141 -8.01 4.29 21.19
N ALA A 142 -8.99 4.73 21.99
CA ALA A 142 -8.86 5.85 22.92
C ALA A 142 -7.76 5.67 23.99
N LYS A 143 -7.21 4.46 24.14
CA LYS A 143 -6.10 4.17 25.07
C LYS A 143 -4.72 4.31 24.45
N PHE A 144 -4.61 4.49 23.15
CA PHE A 144 -3.36 4.83 22.50
C PHE A 144 -3.03 6.30 22.70
N ASP A 145 -1.74 6.62 22.80
CA ASP A 145 -1.28 8.01 22.87
C ASP A 145 -1.50 8.73 21.55
N CYS A 146 -1.37 8.02 20.42
CA CYS A 146 -1.66 8.55 19.09
C CYS A 146 -2.28 7.45 18.22
N VAL A 147 -3.26 7.83 17.41
CA VAL A 147 -3.91 6.98 16.39
C VAL A 147 -3.68 7.61 15.03
N MET A 148 -2.91 6.95 14.18
CA MET A 148 -2.66 7.40 12.82
C MET A 148 -3.65 6.78 11.85
N LEU A 149 -4.11 7.53 10.85
CA LEU A 149 -5.12 7.10 9.89
C LEU A 149 -4.61 7.32 8.47
N TYR A 150 -4.79 6.34 7.59
CA TYR A 150 -4.57 6.55 6.16
C TYR A 150 -5.69 7.37 5.51
N TYR A 151 -6.87 7.43 6.12
CA TYR A 151 -8.02 8.16 5.61
C TYR A 151 -8.13 9.53 6.28
N SER A 152 -7.73 10.57 5.55
CA SER A 152 -7.61 11.93 6.08
C SER A 152 -8.95 12.52 6.48
N GLN A 153 -10.01 12.20 5.75
CA GLN A 153 -11.36 12.72 6.00
C GLN A 153 -12.05 12.06 7.19
N SER A 154 -11.42 11.03 7.80
CA SER A 154 -11.92 10.39 9.03
C SER A 154 -11.28 10.95 10.31
N VAL A 155 -10.23 11.77 10.20
CA VAL A 155 -9.44 12.25 11.35
C VAL A 155 -10.30 13.05 12.33
N ASP A 156 -10.99 14.07 11.85
CA ASP A 156 -11.78 14.96 12.71
C ASP A 156 -12.93 14.19 13.39
N ALA A 157 -13.68 13.38 12.64
CA ALA A 157 -14.76 12.59 13.19
C ALA A 157 -14.29 11.54 14.21
N LEU A 158 -13.07 11.02 14.06
CA LEU A 158 -12.50 10.10 15.04
C LEU A 158 -11.97 10.86 16.27
N ASN A 159 -11.42 12.07 16.11
CA ASN A 159 -11.05 12.95 17.23
C ASN A 159 -12.25 13.33 18.07
N ASP A 160 -13.39 13.64 17.43
CA ASP A 160 -14.66 13.88 18.14
C ASP A 160 -15.10 12.66 18.98
N ALA A 161 -14.81 11.46 18.50
CA ALA A 161 -15.23 10.22 19.17
C ALA A 161 -14.28 9.75 20.29
N ILE A 162 -12.95 9.97 20.19
CA ILE A 162 -11.98 9.43 21.12
C ILE A 162 -11.01 10.47 21.71
N GLY A 163 -11.19 11.75 21.43
CA GLY A 163 -10.33 12.87 21.86
C GLY A 163 -9.16 13.11 20.89
N ASP A 164 -8.54 14.30 21.01
CA ASP A 164 -7.49 14.83 20.13
C ASP A 164 -6.21 14.00 20.13
N ARG A 165 -6.26 12.83 19.51
CA ARG A 165 -5.12 11.90 19.38
C ARG A 165 -4.96 11.31 17.99
N CYS A 166 -5.86 11.66 17.06
CA CYS A 166 -5.84 11.14 15.71
C CYS A 166 -5.07 12.07 14.77
N GLN A 167 -4.25 11.50 13.92
CA GLN A 167 -3.46 12.22 12.93
C GLN A 167 -3.52 11.49 11.59
N PHE A 168 -3.50 12.26 10.51
CA PHE A 168 -3.34 11.69 9.17
C PHE A 168 -1.89 11.23 8.96
N LEU A 169 -1.73 10.01 8.45
CA LEU A 169 -0.48 9.48 7.92
C LEU A 169 -0.76 8.95 6.52
N ALA A 170 -0.21 9.58 5.49
CA ALA A 170 -0.42 9.08 4.13
C ALA A 170 0.07 7.64 3.97
N PRO A 171 -0.52 6.83 3.10
CA PRO A 171 0.08 5.56 2.67
C PRO A 171 1.48 5.77 2.11
N GLY A 172 2.23 4.70 1.95
CA GLY A 172 3.58 4.73 1.42
C GLY A 172 3.86 3.54 0.50
N VAL A 173 5.10 3.43 0.09
CA VAL A 173 5.61 2.36 -0.76
C VAL A 173 7.10 2.15 -0.49
N ASP A 174 7.62 0.94 -0.69
CA ASP A 174 9.08 0.77 -0.81
C ASP A 174 9.54 1.35 -2.15
N ALA A 175 9.88 2.63 -2.17
CA ALA A 175 10.29 3.31 -3.40
C ALA A 175 11.58 2.73 -3.99
N LEU A 176 12.45 2.14 -3.18
CA LEU A 176 13.65 1.46 -3.68
C LEU A 176 13.31 0.15 -4.40
N LEU A 177 12.29 -0.57 -3.96
CA LEU A 177 11.80 -1.78 -4.61
C LEU A 177 11.06 -1.47 -5.91
N PHE A 178 10.18 -0.46 -5.88
CA PHE A 178 9.29 -0.15 -7.01
C PHE A 178 9.95 0.66 -8.11
N ARG A 179 11.00 1.44 -7.83
CA ARG A 179 11.66 2.26 -8.86
C ARG A 179 12.15 1.42 -10.04
N PRO A 180 12.01 1.92 -11.28
CA PRO A 180 12.58 1.25 -12.45
C PRO A 180 14.12 1.27 -12.35
N TYR A 181 14.73 0.08 -12.40
CA TYR A 181 16.17 -0.08 -12.44
C TYR A 181 16.50 -1.34 -13.26
N PRO A 182 17.46 -1.26 -14.17
CA PRO A 182 18.19 -0.06 -14.61
C PRO A 182 17.26 1.00 -15.22
N ALA A 183 17.69 2.26 -15.36
CA ALA A 183 16.88 3.38 -15.85
C ALA A 183 16.27 3.16 -17.25
N ASN A 184 16.90 2.31 -18.06
CA ASN A 184 16.45 1.91 -19.40
C ASN A 184 15.59 0.65 -19.40
N LEU A 185 14.98 0.28 -18.30
CA LEU A 185 14.13 -0.90 -18.18
C LEU A 185 13.01 -0.88 -19.24
N LYS A 186 12.99 -1.90 -20.10
CA LYS A 186 11.97 -2.03 -21.14
C LYS A 186 10.59 -2.25 -20.51
N ARG A 187 9.60 -1.43 -20.89
CA ARG A 187 8.21 -1.56 -20.47
C ARG A 187 7.45 -2.42 -21.46
N VAL A 188 7.21 -3.66 -21.06
CA VAL A 188 6.60 -4.70 -21.93
C VAL A 188 5.11 -4.86 -21.71
N VAL A 189 4.58 -4.35 -20.58
CA VAL A 189 3.14 -4.29 -20.31
C VAL A 189 2.64 -2.91 -20.72
N ASP A 190 1.66 -2.83 -21.60
CA ASP A 190 1.12 -1.53 -21.98
C ASP A 190 0.26 -0.94 -20.86
N ILE A 191 -0.69 -1.71 -20.34
CA ILE A 191 -1.60 -1.26 -19.29
C ILE A 191 -1.67 -2.29 -18.18
N TYR A 192 -1.50 -1.85 -16.94
CA TYR A 192 -1.70 -2.68 -15.77
C TYR A 192 -2.83 -2.13 -14.90
N SER A 193 -3.80 -2.99 -14.59
CA SER A 193 -4.92 -2.68 -13.69
C SER A 193 -5.08 -3.81 -12.68
N ILE A 194 -4.98 -3.50 -11.40
CA ILE A 194 -5.10 -4.46 -10.31
C ILE A 194 -6.02 -3.93 -9.22
N GLY A 195 -6.87 -4.79 -8.70
CA GLY A 195 -7.87 -4.47 -7.69
C GLY A 195 -9.17 -3.93 -8.31
N ARG A 196 -9.78 -2.93 -7.65
CA ARG A 196 -11.07 -2.37 -8.08
C ARG A 196 -10.94 -1.65 -9.39
N ARG A 197 -11.85 -1.93 -10.31
CA ARG A 197 -11.91 -1.30 -11.63
C ARG A 197 -13.35 -1.10 -12.07
N SER A 198 -13.56 -0.09 -12.89
CA SER A 198 -14.82 0.16 -13.55
C SER A 198 -15.04 -0.84 -14.68
N ASP A 199 -16.21 -1.42 -14.77
CA ASP A 199 -16.58 -2.32 -15.87
C ASP A 199 -16.53 -1.59 -17.22
N ALA A 200 -16.99 -0.35 -17.29
CA ALA A 200 -16.96 0.44 -18.52
C ALA A 200 -15.51 0.67 -19.00
N THR A 201 -14.62 1.13 -18.12
CA THR A 201 -13.20 1.31 -18.47
C THR A 201 -12.53 -0.03 -18.79
N HIS A 202 -12.87 -1.10 -18.09
CA HIS A 202 -12.36 -2.44 -18.35
C HIS A 202 -12.74 -2.94 -19.74
N GLN A 203 -13.99 -2.82 -20.14
CA GLN A 203 -14.45 -3.20 -21.46
C GLN A 203 -13.78 -2.36 -22.57
N ALA A 204 -13.61 -1.05 -22.35
CA ALA A 204 -12.86 -0.20 -23.25
C ALA A 204 -11.40 -0.65 -23.44
N LEU A 205 -10.74 -1.07 -22.33
CA LEU A 205 -9.38 -1.61 -22.38
C LEU A 205 -9.30 -2.97 -23.08
N LEU A 206 -10.25 -3.86 -22.89
CA LEU A 206 -10.32 -5.14 -23.60
C LEU A 206 -10.50 -4.92 -25.12
N LYS A 207 -11.34 -3.95 -25.51
CA LYS A 207 -11.50 -3.56 -26.91
C LYS A 207 -10.20 -3.02 -27.49
N LEU A 208 -9.54 -2.10 -26.78
CA LEU A 208 -8.25 -1.52 -27.16
C LEU A 208 -7.16 -2.60 -27.32
N ALA A 209 -7.12 -3.58 -26.44
CA ALA A 209 -6.18 -4.70 -26.51
C ALA A 209 -6.36 -5.53 -27.77
N LYS A 210 -7.62 -5.80 -28.17
CA LYS A 210 -7.94 -6.53 -29.41
C LYS A 210 -7.59 -5.74 -30.66
N GLU A 211 -7.93 -4.44 -30.71
CA GLU A 211 -7.79 -3.61 -31.92
C GLU A 211 -6.33 -3.22 -32.18
N LYS A 212 -5.55 -2.89 -31.15
CA LYS A 212 -4.19 -2.36 -31.30
C LYS A 212 -3.09 -3.32 -30.85
N GLY A 213 -3.45 -4.52 -30.37
CA GLY A 213 -2.48 -5.47 -29.82
C GLY A 213 -1.79 -4.97 -28.56
N PHE A 214 -2.48 -4.17 -27.75
CA PHE A 214 -2.01 -3.74 -26.44
C PHE A 214 -1.97 -4.91 -25.46
N PHE A 215 -0.86 -5.04 -24.74
CA PHE A 215 -0.79 -5.99 -23.63
C PHE A 215 -1.46 -5.36 -22.39
N TYR A 216 -2.73 -5.67 -22.21
CA TYR A 216 -3.51 -5.32 -21.04
C TYR A 216 -3.45 -6.43 -20.00
N LEU A 217 -2.75 -6.17 -18.89
CA LEU A 217 -2.64 -7.08 -17.76
C LEU A 217 -3.58 -6.65 -16.65
N HIS A 218 -4.38 -7.58 -16.16
CA HIS A 218 -5.30 -7.34 -15.05
C HIS A 218 -5.49 -8.60 -14.19
N ASP A 219 -5.89 -8.44 -12.94
CA ASP A 219 -6.31 -9.53 -12.09
C ASP A 219 -7.68 -10.07 -12.55
N SER A 220 -7.77 -11.37 -12.70
CA SER A 220 -8.99 -12.07 -13.14
C SER A 220 -9.76 -12.72 -11.99
N VAL A 221 -9.18 -12.78 -10.79
CA VAL A 221 -9.72 -13.48 -9.64
C VAL A 221 -10.00 -12.51 -8.50
N VAL A 222 -11.23 -12.48 -8.04
CA VAL A 222 -11.62 -11.77 -6.83
C VAL A 222 -11.21 -12.61 -5.61
N GLY A 223 -10.50 -12.01 -4.67
CA GLY A 223 -10.07 -12.69 -3.43
C GLY A 223 -8.83 -13.55 -3.59
N ASN A 224 -7.90 -13.17 -4.46
CA ASN A 224 -6.59 -13.82 -4.58
C ASN A 224 -5.90 -13.93 -3.22
N HIS A 225 -5.42 -15.11 -2.89
CA HIS A 225 -4.62 -15.36 -1.71
C HIS A 225 -3.14 -15.25 -2.06
N ALA A 226 -2.42 -14.32 -1.42
CA ALA A 226 -0.96 -14.33 -1.44
C ALA A 226 -0.48 -15.25 -0.32
N PHE A 227 0.15 -16.36 -0.67
CA PHE A 227 0.76 -17.26 0.32
C PHE A 227 2.00 -16.66 0.96
N ASN A 228 2.69 -15.76 0.23
CA ASN A 228 3.87 -15.06 0.69
C ASN A 228 3.76 -13.57 0.29
N ALA A 229 3.65 -12.71 1.30
CA ALA A 229 3.49 -11.28 1.07
C ALA A 229 4.71 -10.65 0.39
N THR A 230 5.93 -11.08 0.75
CA THR A 230 7.17 -10.56 0.15
C THR A 230 7.28 -10.94 -1.33
N GLU A 231 7.02 -12.20 -1.68
CA GLU A 231 6.99 -12.64 -3.09
C GLU A 231 5.93 -11.91 -3.89
N HIS A 232 4.75 -11.72 -3.32
CA HIS A 232 3.69 -10.94 -3.96
C HIS A 232 4.13 -9.50 -4.22
N ARG A 233 4.77 -8.83 -3.25
CA ARG A 233 5.27 -7.46 -3.42
C ARG A 233 6.37 -7.38 -4.47
N LEU A 234 7.30 -8.34 -4.50
CA LEU A 234 8.36 -8.43 -5.52
C LEU A 234 7.77 -8.60 -6.92
N LEU A 235 6.84 -9.53 -7.09
CA LEU A 235 6.16 -9.76 -8.37
C LEU A 235 5.39 -8.51 -8.82
N PHE A 236 4.61 -7.94 -7.91
CA PHE A 236 3.83 -6.73 -8.18
C PHE A 236 4.72 -5.55 -8.60
N ALA A 237 5.77 -5.26 -7.84
CA ALA A 237 6.73 -4.21 -8.17
C ALA A 237 7.40 -4.46 -9.54
N ASN A 238 7.75 -5.73 -9.85
CA ASN A 238 8.34 -6.09 -11.14
C ASN A 238 7.39 -5.89 -12.32
N ILE A 239 6.10 -6.12 -12.15
CA ILE A 239 5.08 -5.85 -13.17
C ILE A 239 4.85 -4.34 -13.30
N ALA A 240 4.64 -3.65 -12.18
CA ALA A 240 4.34 -2.21 -12.17
C ALA A 240 5.44 -1.40 -12.88
N LYS A 241 6.72 -1.61 -12.54
CA LYS A 241 7.84 -0.90 -13.18
C LYS A 241 8.09 -1.28 -14.64
N ARG A 242 7.47 -2.35 -15.15
CA ARG A 242 7.47 -2.74 -16.57
C ARG A 242 6.20 -2.34 -17.30
N SER A 243 5.28 -1.65 -16.62
CA SER A 243 4.03 -1.17 -17.20
C SER A 243 4.18 0.27 -17.68
N ARG A 244 3.59 0.58 -18.84
CA ARG A 244 3.57 1.94 -19.40
C ARG A 244 2.52 2.79 -18.66
N TYR A 245 1.31 2.25 -18.55
CA TYR A 245 0.17 2.88 -17.90
C TYR A 245 -0.27 2.04 -16.70
N PHE A 246 -0.74 2.71 -15.67
CA PHE A 246 -1.21 2.08 -14.45
C PHE A 246 -2.55 2.69 -14.04
N ILE A 247 -3.58 1.84 -13.90
CA ILE A 247 -4.92 2.31 -13.54
C ILE A 247 -4.99 2.51 -12.02
N VAL A 248 -5.45 3.71 -11.62
CA VAL A 248 -5.60 4.11 -10.22
C VAL A 248 -6.99 4.67 -9.96
N ASN A 249 -7.54 4.40 -8.79
CA ASN A 249 -8.84 4.94 -8.38
C ASN A 249 -8.87 5.13 -6.86
N PRO A 250 -9.71 6.06 -6.35
CA PRO A 250 -9.92 6.21 -4.92
C PRO A 250 -10.33 4.91 -4.22
N ALA A 251 -10.00 4.82 -2.95
CA ALA A 251 -10.37 3.67 -2.13
C ALA A 251 -11.90 3.49 -2.11
N LEU A 252 -12.36 2.24 -2.22
CA LEU A 252 -13.79 1.85 -2.23
C LEU A 252 -14.68 2.71 -3.16
N ILE A 253 -14.16 3.14 -4.30
CA ILE A 253 -14.89 4.06 -5.21
C ILE A 253 -16.26 3.51 -5.65
N ASP A 254 -16.37 2.20 -5.80
CA ASP A 254 -17.59 1.47 -6.15
C ASP A 254 -18.52 1.18 -4.96
N GLN A 255 -18.10 1.53 -3.72
CA GLN A 255 -18.83 1.22 -2.48
C GLN A 255 -19.38 2.48 -1.80
N GLN A 256 -20.20 3.27 -2.51
CA GLN A 256 -20.72 4.55 -2.01
C GLN A 256 -21.51 4.40 -0.69
N LYS A 257 -22.13 3.25 -0.45
CA LYS A 257 -22.84 2.99 0.81
C LYS A 257 -21.92 3.04 2.03
N ILE A 258 -20.65 2.61 1.88
CA ILE A 258 -19.64 2.58 2.93
C ILE A 258 -18.92 3.92 2.99
N ARG A 259 -18.33 4.36 1.87
CA ARG A 259 -17.52 5.58 1.84
C ARG A 259 -18.29 6.87 1.94
N GLY A 260 -19.58 6.88 1.61
CA GLY A 260 -20.35 8.12 1.52
C GLY A 260 -19.77 9.08 0.49
N ASN A 261 -19.51 10.31 0.92
CA ASN A 261 -18.85 11.35 0.11
C ASN A 261 -17.34 11.41 0.31
N GLN A 262 -16.75 10.54 1.16
CA GLN A 262 -15.31 10.48 1.32
C GLN A 262 -14.64 10.00 0.04
N SER A 263 -13.48 10.58 -0.26
CA SER A 263 -12.68 10.23 -1.42
C SER A 263 -11.23 10.11 -0.96
N GLU A 264 -10.82 8.89 -0.64
CA GLU A 264 -9.55 8.60 0.00
C GLU A 264 -8.52 7.99 -0.97
N MET A 265 -7.26 8.26 -0.71
CA MET A 265 -6.15 7.70 -1.48
C MET A 265 -5.98 6.22 -1.21
N GLY A 266 -5.93 5.42 -2.27
CA GLY A 266 -5.48 4.03 -2.17
C GLY A 266 -3.97 3.89 -2.39
N ASN A 267 -3.39 2.77 -1.96
CA ASN A 267 -1.96 2.47 -2.13
C ASN A 267 -1.50 2.54 -3.60
N ARG A 268 -2.41 2.31 -4.56
CA ARG A 268 -2.10 2.27 -6.01
C ARG A 268 -1.50 3.56 -6.55
N TYR A 269 -1.85 4.72 -5.98
CA TYR A 269 -1.24 5.99 -6.38
C TYR A 269 0.25 6.03 -6.04
N PHE A 270 0.62 5.57 -4.86
CA PHE A 270 2.01 5.52 -4.40
C PHE A 270 2.83 4.49 -5.17
N GLU A 271 2.27 3.31 -5.38
CA GLU A 271 2.89 2.19 -6.11
C GLU A 271 3.09 2.52 -7.59
N GLY A 272 2.09 3.09 -8.25
CA GLY A 272 2.17 3.52 -9.65
C GLY A 272 3.20 4.63 -9.87
N ALA A 273 3.21 5.64 -8.99
CA ALA A 273 4.18 6.72 -9.03
C ALA A 273 5.61 6.19 -8.82
N ALA A 274 5.86 5.39 -7.78
CA ALA A 274 7.18 4.82 -7.51
C ALA A 274 7.69 3.93 -8.65
N ALA A 275 6.79 3.22 -9.34
CA ALA A 275 7.12 2.44 -10.53
C ALA A 275 7.39 3.30 -11.77
N GLY A 276 7.22 4.61 -11.71
CA GLY A 276 7.33 5.52 -12.85
C GLY A 276 6.37 5.16 -13.97
N ALA A 277 5.23 4.55 -13.66
CA ALA A 277 4.16 4.35 -14.61
C ALA A 277 3.34 5.63 -14.76
N ILE A 278 2.75 5.85 -15.92
CA ILE A 278 1.79 6.94 -16.11
C ILE A 278 0.47 6.50 -15.51
N MET A 279 0.06 7.20 -14.46
CA MET A 279 -1.16 6.87 -13.75
C MET A 279 -2.36 7.49 -14.47
N ILE A 280 -3.39 6.67 -14.73
CA ILE A 280 -4.65 7.09 -15.33
C ILE A 280 -5.79 6.63 -14.42
N GLY A 281 -6.69 7.53 -14.07
CA GLY A 281 -7.86 7.21 -13.26
C GLY A 281 -8.46 8.41 -12.55
N GLU A 282 -9.43 8.17 -11.69
CA GLU A 282 -10.08 9.24 -10.97
C GLU A 282 -9.18 9.80 -9.86
N ARG A 283 -9.09 11.12 -9.77
CA ARG A 283 -8.32 11.81 -8.72
C ARG A 283 -9.18 11.92 -7.47
N PRO A 284 -8.66 11.55 -6.28
CA PRO A 284 -9.36 11.81 -5.03
C PRO A 284 -9.65 13.29 -4.82
N THR A 285 -10.87 13.59 -4.39
CA THR A 285 -11.30 14.98 -4.10
C THR A 285 -11.03 15.32 -2.63
N ASN A 286 -9.77 15.28 -2.19
CA ASN A 286 -9.39 15.69 -0.86
C ASN A 286 -8.07 16.51 -0.85
N LYS A 287 -7.92 17.38 0.15
CA LYS A 287 -6.78 18.28 0.27
C LYS A 287 -5.44 17.55 0.44
N GLU A 288 -5.45 16.39 1.08
CA GLU A 288 -4.21 15.63 1.30
C GLU A 288 -3.71 14.98 0.00
N PHE A 289 -4.62 14.56 -0.89
CA PHE A 289 -4.22 14.11 -2.22
C PHE A 289 -3.52 15.22 -2.99
N GLU A 290 -4.08 16.43 -2.99
CA GLU A 290 -3.49 17.58 -3.69
C GLU A 290 -2.09 17.92 -3.14
N LYS A 291 -1.85 17.76 -1.83
CA LYS A 291 -0.52 17.96 -1.24
C LYS A 291 0.45 16.83 -1.56
N MET A 292 -0.03 15.58 -1.62
CA MET A 292 0.82 14.41 -1.85
C MET A 292 1.22 14.26 -3.32
N PHE A 293 0.38 14.71 -4.26
CA PHE A 293 0.54 14.56 -5.70
C PHE A 293 0.45 15.93 -6.41
N ASP A 294 1.16 16.94 -5.90
CA ASP A 294 1.11 18.35 -6.34
C ASP A 294 1.96 18.67 -7.59
N TRP A 295 2.66 17.69 -8.14
CA TRP A 295 3.42 17.89 -9.37
C TRP A 295 2.53 17.72 -10.62
N PRO A 296 2.88 18.41 -11.73
CA PRO A 296 2.09 18.35 -12.94
C PRO A 296 1.92 16.91 -13.47
N ASP A 297 0.71 16.59 -13.86
CA ASP A 297 0.35 15.32 -14.49
C ASP A 297 0.69 14.07 -13.65
N ALA A 298 0.71 14.22 -12.32
CA ALA A 298 0.90 13.11 -11.40
C ALA A 298 -0.08 11.96 -11.69
N VAL A 299 -1.34 12.31 -11.96
CA VAL A 299 -2.41 11.42 -12.38
C VAL A 299 -3.17 12.08 -13.52
N LEU A 300 -3.27 11.42 -14.66
CA LEU A 300 -4.14 11.83 -15.76
C LEU A 300 -5.58 11.47 -15.38
N ASN A 301 -6.40 12.49 -15.21
CA ASN A 301 -7.75 12.31 -14.70
C ASN A 301 -8.65 11.58 -15.71
N LEU A 302 -9.20 10.47 -15.27
CA LEU A 302 -10.24 9.71 -15.99
C LEU A 302 -11.35 9.38 -15.00
N PRO A 303 -12.54 9.97 -15.09
CA PRO A 303 -13.65 9.67 -14.22
C PRO A 303 -13.95 8.16 -14.16
N TYR A 304 -14.26 7.65 -12.96
CA TYR A 304 -14.62 6.24 -12.79
C TYR A 304 -15.85 5.90 -13.64
N GLY A 305 -15.74 4.88 -14.46
CA GLY A 305 -16.81 4.54 -15.40
C GLY A 305 -16.70 5.18 -16.79
N SER A 306 -15.66 6.00 -17.03
CA SER A 306 -15.41 6.57 -18.36
C SER A 306 -14.86 5.52 -19.31
N VAL A 307 -15.26 5.62 -20.58
CA VAL A 307 -14.73 4.82 -21.70
C VAL A 307 -13.63 5.53 -22.49
N GLU A 308 -13.30 6.79 -22.12
CA GLU A 308 -12.43 7.70 -22.89
C GLU A 308 -10.93 7.42 -22.73
N ILE A 309 -10.57 6.28 -22.13
CA ILE A 309 -9.16 5.94 -21.82
C ILE A 309 -8.28 5.92 -23.07
N ARG A 310 -8.84 5.54 -24.22
CA ARG A 310 -8.13 5.54 -25.50
C ARG A 310 -7.61 6.92 -25.87
N LYS A 311 -8.43 7.96 -25.70
CA LYS A 311 -8.08 9.35 -26.02
C LYS A 311 -6.87 9.80 -25.22
N ILE A 312 -6.86 9.50 -23.91
CA ILE A 312 -5.72 9.83 -23.03
C ILE A 312 -4.46 9.12 -23.50
N ILE A 313 -4.55 7.83 -23.81
CA ILE A 313 -3.40 7.05 -24.28
C ILE A 313 -2.85 7.58 -25.59
N ASP A 314 -3.71 7.87 -26.57
CA ASP A 314 -3.33 8.41 -27.87
C ASP A 314 -2.66 9.80 -27.72
N GLU A 315 -3.15 10.64 -26.81
CA GLU A 315 -2.56 11.95 -26.49
C GLU A 315 -1.16 11.80 -25.88
N VAL A 316 -0.98 10.94 -24.88
CA VAL A 316 0.35 10.68 -24.29
C VAL A 316 1.32 10.14 -25.34
N GLN A 317 0.90 9.20 -26.17
CA GLN A 317 1.74 8.60 -27.22
C GLN A 317 2.16 9.59 -28.29
N SER A 318 1.37 10.63 -28.52
CA SER A 318 1.71 11.69 -29.47
C SER A 318 2.84 12.61 -28.97
N ASN A 319 3.14 12.60 -27.66
CA ASN A 319 4.16 13.46 -27.05
C ASN A 319 5.16 12.66 -26.19
N PRO A 320 6.19 12.05 -26.77
CA PRO A 320 7.17 11.24 -26.04
C PRO A 320 7.95 12.01 -24.97
N ARG A 321 8.17 13.33 -25.14
CA ARG A 321 8.84 14.16 -24.13
C ARG A 321 7.97 14.33 -22.90
N TRP A 322 6.69 14.57 -23.06
CA TRP A 322 5.72 14.65 -21.98
C TRP A 322 5.61 13.32 -21.24
N GLU A 323 5.52 12.20 -21.97
CA GLU A 323 5.55 10.85 -21.41
C GLU A 323 6.77 10.62 -20.53
N ALA A 324 7.97 10.96 -21.02
CA ALA A 324 9.22 10.80 -20.27
C ALA A 324 9.27 11.68 -19.02
N THR A 325 8.77 12.92 -19.11
CA THR A 325 8.72 13.86 -17.98
C THR A 325 7.80 13.38 -16.88
N MET A 326 6.58 12.92 -17.20
CA MET A 326 5.65 12.37 -16.21
C MET A 326 6.27 11.19 -15.47
N ARG A 327 6.88 10.25 -16.18
CA ARG A 327 7.51 9.07 -15.59
C ARG A 327 8.65 9.44 -14.65
N ARG A 328 9.52 10.35 -15.06
CA ARG A 328 10.63 10.85 -14.24
C ARG A 328 10.10 11.54 -12.99
N ASN A 329 9.15 12.45 -13.12
CA ASN A 329 8.58 13.17 -11.98
C ASN A 329 7.93 12.21 -10.98
N ASN A 330 7.17 11.23 -11.44
CA ASN A 330 6.57 10.21 -10.59
C ASN A 330 7.62 9.47 -9.75
N VAL A 331 8.72 9.03 -10.35
CA VAL A 331 9.81 8.34 -9.61
C VAL A 331 10.50 9.29 -8.64
N VAL A 332 10.90 10.48 -9.09
CA VAL A 332 11.62 11.47 -8.26
C VAL A 332 10.80 11.86 -7.04
N GLN A 333 9.54 12.22 -7.25
CA GLN A 333 8.66 12.61 -6.15
C GLN A 333 8.37 11.44 -5.19
N SER A 334 8.26 10.22 -5.71
CA SER A 334 8.11 9.05 -4.84
C SER A 334 9.33 8.79 -3.97
N LEU A 335 10.54 8.92 -4.53
CA LEU A 335 11.79 8.79 -3.76
C LEU A 335 11.91 9.86 -2.69
N LEU A 336 11.48 11.09 -2.95
CA LEU A 336 11.61 12.21 -2.03
C LEU A 336 10.51 12.28 -0.97
N ARG A 337 9.33 11.66 -1.19
CA ARG A 337 8.16 11.92 -0.36
C ARG A 337 7.31 10.68 -0.01
N HIS A 338 7.40 9.58 -0.77
CA HIS A 338 6.44 8.49 -0.66
C HIS A 338 7.00 7.20 -0.11
N ASP A 339 8.32 7.12 0.12
CA ASP A 339 8.92 5.95 0.76
C ASP A 339 8.41 5.79 2.20
N TRP A 340 8.29 4.54 2.65
CA TRP A 340 7.91 4.20 4.02
C TRP A 340 8.82 4.82 5.08
N ALA A 341 10.06 5.17 4.74
CA ALA A 341 10.98 5.86 5.64
C ALA A 341 10.40 7.18 6.17
N TYR A 342 9.71 7.94 5.31
CA TYR A 342 9.07 9.20 5.72
C TYR A 342 7.86 8.95 6.64
N ARG A 343 7.19 7.82 6.48
CA ARG A 343 6.07 7.43 7.36
C ARG A 343 6.59 6.99 8.72
N TRP A 344 7.68 6.21 8.73
CA TRP A 344 8.32 5.85 9.98
C TRP A 344 8.87 7.05 10.75
N GLU A 345 9.50 8.00 10.06
CA GLU A 345 9.93 9.25 10.68
C GLU A 345 8.76 10.03 11.31
N ALA A 346 7.60 10.08 10.66
CA ALA A 346 6.41 10.72 11.23
C ALA A 346 5.90 9.99 12.49
N VAL A 347 5.92 8.66 12.50
CA VAL A 347 5.61 7.85 13.70
C VAL A 347 6.59 8.13 14.83
N LEU A 348 7.90 8.15 14.54
CA LEU A 348 8.93 8.45 15.55
C LEU A 348 8.77 9.87 16.11
N ARG A 349 8.41 10.84 15.27
CA ARG A 349 8.15 12.22 15.72
C ARG A 349 6.96 12.28 16.69
N ALA A 350 5.87 11.56 16.39
CA ALA A 350 4.72 11.48 17.29
C ALA A 350 5.04 10.75 18.60
N ALA A 351 6.01 9.82 18.57
CA ALA A 351 6.53 9.14 19.73
C ALA A 351 7.61 9.93 20.51
N GLU A 352 8.02 11.12 20.02
CA GLU A 352 9.12 11.92 20.56
C GLU A 352 10.47 11.16 20.56
N LEU A 353 10.70 10.33 19.53
CA LEU A 353 11.91 9.54 19.35
C LEU A 353 12.76 10.04 18.18
N ASN A 354 14.06 10.11 18.38
CA ASN A 354 14.98 10.46 17.29
C ASN A 354 15.17 9.31 16.30
N PRO A 355 15.30 9.57 15.00
CA PRO A 355 15.67 8.58 14.02
C PRO A 355 16.99 7.88 14.35
N LEU A 356 17.09 6.56 14.09
CA LEU A 356 18.36 5.84 14.13
C LEU A 356 19.08 5.93 12.77
N GLN A 357 20.36 5.55 12.77
CA GLN A 357 21.22 5.67 11.59
C GLN A 357 20.64 4.93 10.36
N GLY A 358 20.02 3.76 10.55
CA GLY A 358 19.40 3.02 9.44
C GLY A 358 18.33 3.83 8.69
N LEU A 359 17.52 4.62 9.42
CA LEU A 359 16.54 5.50 8.78
C LEU A 359 17.19 6.68 8.04
N VAL A 360 18.21 7.27 8.65
CA VAL A 360 18.99 8.36 8.04
C VAL A 360 19.65 7.89 6.75
N ASP A 361 20.31 6.74 6.79
CA ASP A 361 20.98 6.15 5.62
C ASP A 361 20.01 5.84 4.49
N ARG A 362 18.83 5.28 4.81
CA ARG A 362 17.79 5.02 3.81
C ARG A 362 17.32 6.31 3.16
N LYS A 363 17.04 7.36 3.92
CA LYS A 363 16.60 8.66 3.38
C LYS A 363 17.69 9.28 2.51
N SER A 364 18.95 9.30 2.95
CA SER A 364 20.08 9.81 2.17
C SER A 364 20.22 9.07 0.83
N ARG A 365 20.03 7.75 0.83
CA ARG A 365 20.03 6.94 -0.40
C ARG A 365 18.89 7.33 -1.35
N LEU A 366 17.68 7.56 -0.82
CA LEU A 366 16.52 7.99 -1.60
C LEU A 366 16.76 9.35 -2.25
N GLU A 367 17.30 10.32 -1.51
CA GLU A 367 17.64 11.66 -1.97
C GLU A 367 18.72 11.64 -3.05
N CYS A 368 19.79 10.85 -2.85
CA CYS A 368 20.86 10.67 -3.83
C CYS A 368 20.30 10.16 -5.17
N LEU A 369 19.49 9.09 -5.12
CA LEU A 369 18.86 8.52 -6.31
C LEU A 369 17.90 9.49 -7.01
N ALA A 370 17.13 10.25 -6.25
CA ALA A 370 16.24 11.26 -6.80
C ALA A 370 17.03 12.35 -7.55
N LYS A 371 18.16 12.79 -6.99
CA LYS A 371 19.06 13.74 -7.62
C LYS A 371 19.67 13.19 -8.91
N GLU A 372 20.17 11.97 -8.87
CA GLU A 372 20.75 11.29 -10.06
C GLU A 372 19.72 11.22 -11.21
N ILE A 373 18.46 10.82 -10.91
CA ILE A 373 17.40 10.71 -11.90
C ILE A 373 17.00 12.09 -12.44
N SER A 374 16.99 13.13 -11.58
CA SER A 374 16.65 14.50 -11.99
C SER A 374 17.67 15.11 -12.94
N VAL A 375 18.95 14.80 -12.77
CA VAL A 375 20.06 15.36 -13.57
C VAL A 375 20.24 14.59 -14.89
N SER A 376 19.79 13.35 -14.98
CA SER A 376 19.96 12.51 -16.18
C SER A 376 19.06 12.95 -17.35
N GLU A 377 19.07 14.25 -17.68
CA GLU A 377 18.31 14.83 -18.81
C GLU A 377 18.76 14.34 -20.19
N HIS A 378 19.88 13.62 -20.28
CA HIS A 378 20.59 13.30 -21.52
C HIS A 378 20.66 11.81 -21.86
N CYS A 379 19.75 10.99 -21.38
CA CYS A 379 19.62 9.67 -22.01
C CYS A 379 18.66 9.83 -23.21
N PRO A 380 19.17 9.74 -24.46
CA PRO A 380 18.30 9.79 -25.63
C PRO A 380 17.24 8.71 -25.46
N VAL A 381 15.98 9.09 -25.64
CA VAL A 381 14.91 8.14 -25.86
C VAL A 381 15.34 7.29 -27.05
N VAL A 382 15.90 6.10 -26.78
CA VAL A 382 16.08 5.09 -27.82
C VAL A 382 14.65 4.84 -28.31
N GLY A 383 14.37 5.39 -29.49
CA GLY A 383 13.09 5.31 -30.11
C GLY A 383 12.62 3.87 -30.06
N ASP A 384 11.44 3.66 -29.51
CA ASP A 384 10.76 2.37 -29.53
C ASP A 384 10.43 2.08 -31.01
N SER A 385 11.43 1.59 -31.73
CA SER A 385 11.27 1.18 -33.13
C SER A 385 10.40 -0.07 -33.17
N ARG A 386 9.10 0.13 -32.94
CA ARG A 386 8.06 -0.84 -33.30
C ARG A 386 7.81 -0.82 -34.81
N ALA A 387 8.85 -0.78 -35.61
CA ALA A 387 8.78 -1.33 -36.96
C ALA A 387 8.89 -2.86 -36.76
N ARG A 388 7.77 -3.53 -36.60
CA ARG A 388 7.73 -4.98 -36.81
C ARG A 388 8.23 -5.25 -38.22
N PRO A 389 9.28 -6.06 -38.42
CA PRO A 389 9.55 -6.57 -39.74
C PRO A 389 8.34 -7.41 -40.15
N ARG A 390 7.65 -7.00 -41.19
CA ARG A 390 6.73 -7.87 -41.92
C ARG A 390 7.57 -8.98 -42.53
N ASN A 391 7.17 -10.21 -42.28
CA ASN A 391 7.71 -11.45 -42.82
C ASN A 391 9.01 -11.99 -42.19
N SER A 392 8.86 -12.85 -41.17
CA SER A 392 9.78 -13.96 -41.01
C SER A 392 8.99 -15.26 -41.33
N VAL A 393 9.45 -15.92 -42.35
CA VAL A 393 9.07 -17.24 -42.83
C VAL A 393 9.16 -18.21 -41.64
N ILE A 394 8.05 -18.83 -41.25
CA ILE A 394 8.03 -20.00 -40.38
C ILE A 394 8.60 -21.15 -41.21
N ALA A 395 9.81 -21.58 -40.93
CA ALA A 395 10.36 -22.81 -41.45
C ALA A 395 9.57 -23.97 -40.83
N GLU A 396 8.86 -24.72 -41.62
CA GLU A 396 8.20 -25.98 -41.23
C GLU A 396 9.27 -26.98 -40.78
N ILE A 397 9.26 -27.32 -39.49
CA ILE A 397 10.01 -28.46 -38.97
C ILE A 397 9.14 -29.69 -39.24
N GLY A 398 9.47 -30.40 -40.33
CA GLY A 398 8.86 -31.68 -40.69
C GLY A 398 9.22 -32.76 -39.63
N ILE A 399 8.23 -33.21 -38.90
CA ILE A 399 8.35 -34.40 -38.06
C ILE A 399 8.09 -35.58 -38.98
N ARG A 400 9.16 -36.33 -39.33
CA ARG A 400 9.03 -37.68 -39.90
C ARG A 400 8.55 -38.64 -38.85
N LYS A 401 7.40 -39.28 -39.10
CA LYS A 401 6.95 -40.47 -38.35
C LYS A 401 7.83 -41.65 -38.77
N SER A 402 8.37 -42.35 -37.81
CA SER A 402 8.77 -43.72 -37.88
C SER A 402 8.30 -44.43 -36.60
#